data_9f39e8878a3efafacce79c7f4628c5c4
#
_entry.id   9f39e8878a3efafacce79c7f4628c5c4
#
_cell.length_a   1.000
_cell.length_b   1.000
_cell.length_c   1.000
_cell.angle_alpha   90.00
_cell.angle_beta   90.00
_cell.angle_gamma   90.00
#
_symmetry.space_group_name_H-M   'P 1'
#
loop_
_entity.id
_entity.type
_entity.pdbx_description
1 polymer ?
#
loop_
_entity_poly.entity_id
_entity_poly.type
_entity_poly.pdbx_seq_one_letter_code
_entity_poly.pdbx_strand_id
1 'polypeptide(L)'
;DFSDINVRDGAALIHQKGLDAIARFEKGDAFDQASVAAASPRPTVGIVSGLYELFPDNDMVRRSLAGMAQAVEPGGYLLYTGQPWHPQLELIARALTSHRGGQAWVMRRRSQSEMDQLVDAAGFEKLAQRIDEWGIFTVSLARRRNP
;
A
#
# COMPACT_ATOMS: atom_id res chain seq x y z
N ASP A 1 -3.79 10.03 -2.46
CA ASP A 1 -5.00 9.25 -2.76
C ASP A 1 -5.48 9.56 -4.18
N PHE A 2 -6.17 8.60 -4.82
CA PHE A 2 -6.70 8.78 -6.19
C PHE A 2 -8.03 9.54 -6.20
N SER A 3 -8.79 9.50 -5.11
CA SER A 3 -10.12 10.11 -4.99
C SER A 3 -10.02 11.61 -4.67
N ASP A 4 -10.63 12.45 -5.51
CA ASP A 4 -10.72 13.90 -5.25
C ASP A 4 -11.46 14.20 -3.94
N ILE A 5 -12.45 13.39 -3.58
CA ILE A 5 -13.21 13.54 -2.33
C ILE A 5 -12.27 13.31 -1.14
N ASN A 6 -11.51 12.20 -1.15
CA ASN A 6 -10.59 11.88 -0.07
C ASN A 6 -9.45 12.91 0.05
N VAL A 7 -8.96 13.42 -1.07
CA VAL A 7 -7.92 14.47 -1.09
C VAL A 7 -8.43 15.74 -0.45
N ARG A 8 -9.63 16.20 -0.83
CA ARG A 8 -10.28 17.39 -0.26
C ARG A 8 -10.52 17.21 1.25
N ASP A 9 -11.13 16.10 1.63
CA ASP A 9 -11.55 15.86 3.02
C ASP A 9 -10.31 15.61 3.92
N GLY A 10 -9.28 14.94 3.39
CA GLY A 10 -7.99 14.77 4.06
C GLY A 10 -7.26 16.11 4.28
N ALA A 11 -7.24 16.98 3.27
CA ALA A 11 -6.66 18.31 3.41
C ALA A 11 -7.43 19.17 4.42
N ALA A 12 -8.76 19.13 4.40
CA ALA A 12 -9.60 19.82 5.38
C ALA A 12 -9.35 19.33 6.81
N LEU A 13 -9.16 18.01 7.01
CA LEU A 13 -8.83 17.44 8.32
C LEU A 13 -7.47 17.90 8.81
N ILE A 14 -6.45 17.94 7.94
CA ILE A 14 -5.11 18.44 8.28
C ILE A 14 -5.21 19.89 8.78
N HIS A 15 -5.93 20.73 8.04
CA HIS A 15 -6.15 22.13 8.43
C HIS A 15 -6.89 22.25 9.76
N GLN A 16 -7.99 21.52 9.94
CA GLN A 16 -8.75 21.49 11.19
C GLN A 16 -7.90 21.10 12.42
N LYS A 17 -6.92 20.21 12.21
CA LYS A 17 -6.00 19.75 13.26
C LYS A 17 -4.79 20.67 13.47
N GLY A 18 -4.63 21.72 12.67
CA GLY A 18 -3.48 22.62 12.74
C GLY A 18 -2.16 21.95 12.31
N LEU A 19 -2.22 20.99 11.39
CA LEU A 19 -1.08 20.19 10.96
C LEU A 19 -0.50 20.62 9.62
N ASP A 20 -0.94 21.75 9.04
CA ASP A 20 -0.55 22.22 7.72
C ASP A 20 0.97 22.35 7.51
N ALA A 21 1.71 22.65 8.58
CA ALA A 21 3.15 22.78 8.52
C ALA A 21 3.92 21.45 8.42
N ILE A 22 3.27 20.33 8.78
CA ILE A 22 3.94 19.03 8.92
C ILE A 22 3.24 17.89 8.16
N ALA A 23 2.04 18.12 7.65
CA ALA A 23 1.27 17.12 6.93
C ALA A 23 0.62 17.71 5.68
N ARG A 24 0.48 16.86 4.67
CA ARG A 24 -0.26 17.19 3.44
C ARG A 24 -0.98 15.95 2.93
N PHE A 25 -2.08 16.16 2.23
CA PHE A 25 -2.83 15.12 1.58
C PHE A 25 -2.89 15.45 0.08
N GLU A 26 -2.30 14.61 -0.75
CA GLU A 26 -2.12 14.91 -2.17
C GLU A 26 -2.83 13.89 -3.05
N LYS A 27 -3.24 14.33 -4.23
CA LYS A 27 -3.75 13.44 -5.28
C LYS A 27 -2.58 12.71 -5.92
N GLY A 28 -2.72 11.39 -6.08
CA GLY A 28 -1.74 10.56 -6.76
C GLY A 28 -2.27 9.15 -6.99
N ASP A 29 -1.71 8.49 -8.00
CA ASP A 29 -1.97 7.09 -8.27
C ASP A 29 -0.88 6.23 -7.62
N ALA A 30 -1.27 5.41 -6.65
CA ALA A 30 -0.35 4.51 -5.94
C ALA A 30 0.27 3.42 -6.84
N PHE A 31 -0.28 3.20 -8.03
CA PHE A 31 0.21 2.24 -9.02
C PHE A 31 0.92 2.89 -10.22
N ASP A 32 1.03 4.19 -10.23
CA ASP A 32 1.94 4.92 -11.13
C ASP A 32 3.30 5.11 -10.45
N GLN A 33 4.29 4.40 -10.98
CA GLN A 33 5.65 4.43 -10.45
C GLN A 33 6.21 5.85 -10.33
N ALA A 34 5.99 6.70 -11.36
CA ALA A 34 6.48 8.07 -11.38
C ALA A 34 5.79 8.93 -10.32
N SER A 35 4.48 8.79 -10.16
CA SER A 35 3.70 9.48 -9.14
C SER A 35 4.19 9.16 -7.73
N VAL A 36 4.44 7.88 -7.44
CA VAL A 36 4.98 7.45 -6.14
C VAL A 36 6.41 7.92 -5.92
N ALA A 37 7.26 7.83 -6.96
CA ALA A 37 8.66 8.24 -6.89
C ALA A 37 8.86 9.75 -6.69
N ALA A 38 7.86 10.56 -7.05
CA ALA A 38 7.89 12.01 -6.91
C ALA A 38 7.75 12.54 -5.48
N ALA A 39 7.54 11.65 -4.49
CA ALA A 39 7.38 12.04 -3.09
C ALA A 39 8.58 12.88 -2.59
N SER A 40 8.29 14.09 -2.08
CA SER A 40 9.31 15.06 -1.63
C SER A 40 8.83 15.76 -0.35
N PRO A 41 9.71 16.00 0.64
CA PRO A 41 11.08 15.52 0.71
C PRO A 41 11.15 14.01 0.68
N ARG A 42 12.34 13.46 0.34
CA ARG A 42 12.54 12.01 0.26
C ARG A 42 12.19 11.35 1.60
N PRO A 43 11.23 10.42 1.64
CA PRO A 43 10.78 9.84 2.91
C PRO A 43 11.74 8.79 3.45
N THR A 44 11.91 8.76 4.77
CA THR A 44 12.61 7.69 5.49
C THR A 44 11.75 6.43 5.63
N VAL A 45 10.42 6.60 5.66
CA VAL A 45 9.46 5.50 5.81
C VAL A 45 8.35 5.64 4.79
N GLY A 46 8.13 4.59 4.03
CA GLY A 46 6.93 4.40 3.20
C GLY A 46 5.93 3.47 3.90
N ILE A 47 4.64 3.75 3.77
CA ILE A 47 3.58 2.91 4.35
C ILE A 47 2.58 2.57 3.25
N VAL A 48 2.31 1.28 3.07
CA VAL A 48 1.25 0.77 2.19
C VAL A 48 0.34 -0.11 3.03
N SER A 49 -0.83 0.39 3.36
CA SER A 49 -1.79 -0.28 4.24
C SER A 49 -3.14 -0.45 3.54
N GLY A 50 -3.65 -1.70 3.49
CA GLY A 50 -4.96 -2.01 2.94
C GLY A 50 -5.09 -1.78 1.43
N LEU A 51 -4.00 -1.84 0.67
CA LEU A 51 -4.03 -1.51 -0.76
C LEU A 51 -3.80 -2.72 -1.67
N TYR A 52 -2.70 -3.44 -1.50
CA TYR A 52 -2.30 -4.45 -2.48
C TYR A 52 -3.23 -5.66 -2.52
N GLU A 53 -3.88 -5.98 -1.43
CA GLU A 53 -4.88 -7.04 -1.33
C GLU A 53 -6.16 -6.77 -2.14
N LEU A 54 -6.44 -5.50 -2.42
CA LEU A 54 -7.63 -5.10 -3.19
C LEU A 54 -7.44 -5.24 -4.70
N PHE A 55 -6.20 -5.42 -5.17
CA PHE A 55 -5.85 -5.43 -6.58
C PHE A 55 -5.23 -6.77 -6.98
N PRO A 56 -5.84 -7.53 -7.92
CA PRO A 56 -5.38 -8.86 -8.28
C PRO A 56 -4.10 -8.87 -9.12
N ASP A 57 -3.79 -7.78 -9.81
CA ASP A 57 -2.68 -7.69 -10.76
C ASP A 57 -1.35 -7.43 -10.05
N ASN A 58 -0.40 -8.36 -10.22
CA ASN A 58 0.94 -8.21 -9.67
C ASN A 58 1.78 -7.13 -10.37
N ASP A 59 1.49 -6.81 -11.62
CA ASP A 59 2.24 -5.76 -12.33
C ASP A 59 1.91 -4.38 -11.77
N MET A 60 0.68 -4.17 -11.30
CA MET A 60 0.33 -2.97 -10.54
C MET A 60 1.16 -2.89 -9.24
N VAL A 61 1.23 -3.98 -8.48
CA VAL A 61 2.01 -4.04 -7.23
C VAL A 61 3.50 -3.82 -7.49
N ARG A 62 4.07 -4.40 -8.55
CA ARG A 62 5.46 -4.17 -8.94
C ARG A 62 5.77 -2.71 -9.24
N ARG A 63 4.90 -2.04 -10.01
CA ARG A 63 5.07 -0.60 -10.32
C ARG A 63 5.00 0.25 -9.06
N SER A 64 4.05 -0.02 -8.17
CA SER A 64 3.95 0.67 -6.88
C SER A 64 5.21 0.48 -6.03
N LEU A 65 5.67 -0.75 -5.87
CA LEU A 65 6.88 -1.07 -5.10
C LEU A 65 8.14 -0.47 -5.72
N ALA A 66 8.24 -0.44 -7.06
CA ALA A 66 9.34 0.24 -7.76
C ALA A 66 9.34 1.75 -7.49
N GLY A 67 8.16 2.38 -7.48
CA GLY A 67 8.01 3.78 -7.07
C GLY A 67 8.43 4.02 -5.62
N MET A 68 8.00 3.14 -4.71
CA MET A 68 8.41 3.19 -3.29
C MET A 68 9.92 3.03 -3.12
N ALA A 69 10.56 2.14 -3.89
CA ALA A 69 12.00 1.96 -3.86
C ALA A 69 12.76 3.19 -4.39
N GLN A 70 12.17 3.96 -5.30
CA GLN A 70 12.74 5.22 -5.77
C GLN A 70 12.51 6.36 -4.77
N ALA A 71 11.33 6.42 -4.16
CA ALA A 71 10.96 7.46 -3.21
C ALA A 71 11.71 7.35 -1.89
N VAL A 72 11.61 6.19 -1.22
CA VAL A 72 12.22 5.97 0.11
C VAL A 72 13.73 6.08 0.01
N GLU A 73 14.39 6.73 0.96
CA GLU A 73 15.86 6.86 0.99
C GLU A 73 16.56 5.48 1.15
N PRO A 74 17.80 5.31 0.66
CA PRO A 74 18.58 4.11 0.93
C PRO A 74 18.72 3.86 2.42
N GLY A 75 18.48 2.61 2.86
CA GLY A 75 18.44 2.25 4.27
C GLY A 75 17.15 2.60 5.01
N GLY A 76 16.23 3.35 4.38
CA GLY A 76 14.89 3.65 4.90
C GLY A 76 13.97 2.43 4.88
N TYR A 77 12.74 2.59 5.32
CA TYR A 77 11.84 1.48 5.63
C TYR A 77 10.56 1.50 4.80
N LEU A 78 10.02 0.32 4.57
CA LEU A 78 8.68 0.08 4.03
C LEU A 78 7.88 -0.73 5.04
N LEU A 79 6.73 -0.19 5.46
CA LEU A 79 5.68 -0.93 6.18
C LEU A 79 4.59 -1.29 5.17
N TYR A 80 4.22 -2.57 5.12
CA TYR A 80 3.15 -3.02 4.23
C TYR A 80 2.27 -4.05 4.92
N THR A 81 0.98 -4.01 4.58
CA THR A 81 0.03 -5.01 5.02
C THR A 81 -0.16 -6.08 3.96
N GLY A 82 -0.59 -7.25 4.40
CA GLY A 82 -1.04 -8.33 3.56
C GLY A 82 -2.25 -9.01 4.17
N GLN A 83 -3.00 -9.72 3.33
CA GLN A 83 -4.15 -10.49 3.76
C GLN A 83 -4.13 -11.85 3.06
N PRO A 84 -3.25 -12.78 3.50
CA PRO A 84 -3.03 -14.06 2.82
C PRO A 84 -4.24 -14.98 2.86
N TRP A 85 -5.13 -14.78 3.81
CA TRP A 85 -6.36 -15.54 3.99
C TRP A 85 -7.50 -14.63 4.46
N HIS A 86 -8.75 -14.99 4.13
CA HIS A 86 -9.93 -14.32 4.61
C HIS A 86 -11.12 -15.30 4.65
N PRO A 87 -11.81 -15.46 5.79
CA PRO A 87 -12.85 -16.47 5.96
C PRO A 87 -14.09 -16.23 5.10
N GLN A 88 -14.36 -14.99 4.73
CA GLN A 88 -15.56 -14.59 4.00
C GLN A 88 -15.28 -14.19 2.54
N LEU A 89 -14.15 -14.62 1.97
CA LEU A 89 -13.74 -14.20 0.63
C LEU A 89 -14.80 -14.47 -0.44
N GLU A 90 -15.42 -15.66 -0.38
CA GLU A 90 -16.47 -16.06 -1.30
C GLU A 90 -17.75 -15.23 -1.14
N LEU A 91 -18.16 -14.97 0.11
CA LEU A 91 -19.29 -14.11 0.42
C LEU A 91 -19.08 -12.69 -0.11
N ILE A 92 -17.89 -12.13 0.12
CA ILE A 92 -17.52 -10.81 -0.38
C ILE A 92 -17.62 -10.76 -1.90
N ALA A 93 -17.03 -11.74 -2.60
CA ALA A 93 -17.04 -11.79 -4.05
C ALA A 93 -18.45 -11.93 -4.66
N ARG A 94 -19.37 -12.58 -3.94
CA ARG A 94 -20.74 -12.81 -4.43
C ARG A 94 -21.73 -11.71 -4.03
N ALA A 95 -21.55 -11.13 -2.85
CA ALA A 95 -22.54 -10.24 -2.25
C ALA A 95 -22.19 -8.75 -2.34
N LEU A 96 -20.90 -8.42 -2.46
CA LEU A 96 -20.45 -7.04 -2.46
C LEU A 96 -20.02 -6.58 -3.85
N THR A 97 -20.32 -5.34 -4.15
CA THR A 97 -19.85 -4.67 -5.35
C THR A 97 -18.63 -3.81 -5.05
N SER A 98 -17.69 -3.81 -5.96
CA SER A 98 -16.53 -2.95 -5.91
C SER A 98 -16.92 -1.49 -6.19
N HIS A 99 -16.22 -0.55 -5.58
CA HIS A 99 -16.30 0.89 -5.91
C HIS A 99 -15.90 1.20 -7.37
N ARG A 100 -15.44 0.20 -8.13
CA ARG A 100 -15.07 0.31 -9.55
C ARG A 100 -16.27 -0.02 -10.43
N GLY A 101 -17.19 0.91 -10.58
CA GLY A 101 -18.33 0.76 -11.48
C GLY A 101 -19.32 -0.35 -11.09
N GLY A 102 -19.38 -0.73 -9.82
CA GLY A 102 -20.33 -1.74 -9.33
C GLY A 102 -20.04 -3.19 -9.75
N GLN A 103 -18.86 -3.47 -10.25
CA GLN A 103 -18.43 -4.84 -10.55
C GLN A 103 -18.28 -5.67 -9.27
N ALA A 104 -18.34 -7.00 -9.39
CA ALA A 104 -18.11 -7.90 -8.27
C ALA A 104 -16.75 -7.61 -7.59
N TRP A 105 -16.73 -7.62 -6.26
CA TRP A 105 -15.51 -7.34 -5.51
C TRP A 105 -14.62 -8.59 -5.44
N VAL A 106 -13.89 -8.83 -6.50
CA VAL A 106 -12.93 -9.93 -6.57
C VAL A 106 -11.56 -9.46 -6.09
N MET A 107 -11.21 -9.90 -4.88
CA MET A 107 -9.89 -9.68 -4.29
C MET A 107 -9.00 -10.90 -4.51
N ARG A 108 -7.74 -10.69 -4.85
CA ARG A 108 -6.75 -11.76 -4.88
C ARG A 108 -6.03 -11.85 -3.54
N ARG A 109 -5.96 -13.06 -2.98
CA ARG A 109 -5.13 -13.34 -1.81
C ARG A 109 -3.74 -13.76 -2.29
N ARG A 110 -2.75 -12.92 -1.99
CA ARG A 110 -1.35 -13.30 -2.15
C ARG A 110 -0.89 -14.03 -0.91
N SER A 111 -0.21 -15.15 -1.08
CA SER A 111 0.49 -15.75 0.05
C SER A 111 1.54 -14.78 0.58
N GLN A 112 1.95 -14.96 1.83
CA GLN A 112 3.03 -14.13 2.39
C GLN A 112 4.31 -14.27 1.58
N SER A 113 4.65 -15.50 1.14
CA SER A 113 5.82 -15.75 0.31
C SER A 113 5.76 -15.03 -1.04
N GLU A 114 4.60 -14.99 -1.69
CA GLU A 114 4.42 -14.25 -2.94
C GLU A 114 4.65 -12.74 -2.73
N MET A 115 4.09 -12.18 -1.66
CA MET A 115 4.26 -10.76 -1.35
C MET A 115 5.72 -10.43 -1.01
N ASP A 116 6.38 -11.29 -0.23
CA ASP A 116 7.79 -11.14 0.14
C ASP A 116 8.71 -11.17 -1.11
N GLN A 117 8.42 -12.03 -2.09
CA GLN A 117 9.15 -12.06 -3.37
C GLN A 117 8.98 -10.76 -4.16
N LEU A 118 7.79 -10.17 -4.18
CA LEU A 118 7.55 -8.89 -4.86
C LEU A 118 8.31 -7.74 -4.17
N VAL A 119 8.34 -7.72 -2.85
CA VAL A 119 9.04 -6.74 -2.03
C VAL A 119 10.56 -6.88 -2.20
N ASP A 120 11.07 -8.12 -2.18
CA ASP A 120 12.49 -8.43 -2.39
C ASP A 120 12.95 -8.01 -3.79
N ALA A 121 12.18 -8.35 -4.82
CA ALA A 121 12.47 -7.98 -6.20
C ALA A 121 12.48 -6.45 -6.43
N ALA A 122 11.74 -5.69 -5.61
CA ALA A 122 11.76 -4.23 -5.65
C ALA A 122 12.95 -3.60 -4.92
N GLY A 123 13.83 -4.40 -4.30
CA GLY A 123 15.03 -3.91 -3.61
C GLY A 123 14.86 -3.68 -2.11
N PHE A 124 13.84 -4.27 -1.50
CA PHE A 124 13.67 -4.24 -0.05
C PHE A 124 14.00 -5.59 0.58
N GLU A 125 14.58 -5.56 1.76
CA GLU A 125 14.87 -6.71 2.61
C GLU A 125 13.87 -6.77 3.76
N LYS A 126 13.07 -7.84 3.85
CA LYS A 126 12.14 -8.03 4.95
C LYS A 126 12.86 -8.27 6.26
N LEU A 127 12.55 -7.49 7.28
CA LEU A 127 13.16 -7.56 8.61
C LEU A 127 12.27 -8.23 9.64
N ALA A 128 10.96 -7.96 9.61
CA ALA A 128 10.03 -8.44 10.62
C ALA A 128 8.60 -8.57 10.05
N GLN A 129 7.81 -9.36 10.75
CA GLN A 129 6.38 -9.53 10.47
C GLN A 129 5.62 -9.72 11.77
N ARG A 130 4.39 -9.22 11.79
CA ARG A 130 3.36 -9.52 12.79
C ARG A 130 2.12 -10.03 12.08
N ILE A 131 1.40 -10.91 12.76
CA ILE A 131 0.14 -11.50 12.28
C ILE A 131 -0.89 -11.18 13.36
N ASP A 132 -2.10 -10.82 12.97
CA ASP A 132 -3.20 -10.62 13.91
C ASP A 132 -3.62 -11.96 14.56
N GLU A 133 -4.39 -11.89 15.63
CA GLU A 133 -4.84 -13.07 16.37
C GLU A 133 -5.71 -14.03 15.53
N TRP A 134 -6.33 -13.53 14.46
CA TRP A 134 -7.20 -14.30 13.56
C TRP A 134 -6.44 -14.91 12.36
N GLY A 135 -5.18 -14.55 12.16
CA GLY A 135 -4.39 -14.97 11.01
C GLY A 135 -4.85 -14.38 9.66
N ILE A 136 -5.66 -13.31 9.70
CA ILE A 136 -6.22 -12.67 8.51
C ILE A 136 -5.26 -11.64 7.96
N PHE A 137 -4.74 -10.75 8.82
CA PHE A 137 -3.87 -9.66 8.42
C PHE A 137 -2.44 -9.88 8.87
N THR A 138 -1.53 -9.47 8.01
CA THR A 138 -0.12 -9.35 8.35
C THR A 138 0.34 -7.91 8.22
N VAL A 139 1.26 -7.49 9.08
CA VAL A 139 2.02 -6.25 8.94
C VAL A 139 3.49 -6.62 8.88
N SER A 140 4.15 -6.21 7.82
CA SER A 140 5.56 -6.51 7.58
C SER A 140 6.37 -5.23 7.50
N LEU A 141 7.59 -5.29 8.04
CA LEU A 141 8.60 -4.25 7.95
C LEU A 141 9.71 -4.74 7.03
N ALA A 142 10.06 -3.94 6.04
CA ALA A 142 11.21 -4.17 5.19
C ALA A 142 12.10 -2.93 5.16
N ARG A 143 13.39 -3.11 4.89
CA ARG A 143 14.37 -2.05 4.73
C ARG A 143 14.81 -1.96 3.28
N ARG A 144 14.87 -0.74 2.74
CA ARG A 144 15.43 -0.51 1.42
C ARG A 144 16.92 -0.85 1.43
N ARG A 145 17.34 -1.70 0.48
CA ARG A 145 18.77 -2.00 0.29
C ARG A 145 19.51 -0.75 -0.17
N ASN A 146 20.77 -0.64 0.26
CA ASN A 146 21.69 0.33 -0.34
C ASN A 146 22.00 -0.10 -1.77
N PRO A 147 22.23 0.84 -2.71
CA PRO A 147 22.65 0.52 -4.06
C PRO A 147 23.96 -0.26 -4.09
#